data_3678e4042e1acbfe9911eeff89cb6b44
#
_entry.id   3678e4042e1acbfe9911eeff89cb6b44
#
_cell.length_a   1.000
_cell.length_b   1.000
_cell.length_c   1.000
_cell.angle_alpha   90.00
_cell.angle_beta   90.00
_cell.angle_gamma   90.00
#
_symmetry.space_group_name_H-M   'P 1'
#
loop_
_entity.id
_entity.type
_entity.pdbx_description
1 polymer ?
#
loop_
_entity_poly.entity_id
_entity_poly.type
_entity_poly.pdbx_seq_one_letter_code
_entity_poly.pdbx_strand_id
1 'polypeptide(L)'
;MIKLIATDLDGTLLDPKSRLDPDRFWRVFDRIKAAGCHFVLASGDQYYCMRNYFGPRGEELSYVAENGAWVRAEGGRTLFCAAIPETLWKPVARALRDHRAYPQAALLVCGKKQAYLPANLPPDLAAILAHFYPSSTVEENLDAIDDEILKLCLLVPEAETDRWFDGLRRRLPAGMTPTGGGNGCIDLIATGLHKAAGIRLLLDEYGVRPEECIAFGDSGNDLEMLAFVGESYAVANARPEVLAAAKHRAPANSEHGVLQVLERLFPAR
;
A
#
# COMPACT_ATOMS: atom_id res chain seq x y z
N MET A 1 15.93 -11.66 18.02
CA MET A 1 15.06 -10.68 18.73
C MET A 1 14.46 -9.77 17.68
N ILE A 2 13.15 -9.49 17.76
CA ILE A 2 12.45 -8.63 16.79
C ILE A 2 12.90 -7.18 16.97
N LYS A 3 13.15 -6.49 15.86
CA LYS A 3 13.57 -5.08 15.81
C LYS A 3 12.71 -4.23 14.88
N LEU A 4 11.94 -4.86 13.97
CA LEU A 4 11.07 -4.15 13.06
C LEU A 4 9.77 -4.93 12.84
N ILE A 5 8.67 -4.21 12.86
CA ILE A 5 7.33 -4.71 12.52
C ILE A 5 6.88 -3.99 11.26
N ALA A 6 6.49 -4.72 10.22
CA ALA A 6 5.86 -4.20 9.03
C ALA A 6 4.42 -4.72 8.94
N THR A 7 3.48 -3.88 8.56
CA THR A 7 2.09 -4.32 8.35
C THR A 7 1.49 -3.61 7.16
N ASP A 8 0.73 -4.36 6.38
CA ASP A 8 -0.24 -3.79 5.46
C ASP A 8 -1.39 -3.14 6.24
N LEU A 9 -2.18 -2.29 5.56
CA LEU A 9 -3.29 -1.54 6.14
C LEU A 9 -4.64 -2.19 5.85
N ASP A 10 -5.14 -2.05 4.63
CA ASP A 10 -6.48 -2.49 4.25
C ASP A 10 -6.59 -4.00 4.20
N GLY A 11 -7.60 -4.54 4.88
CA GLY A 11 -7.72 -5.99 5.01
C GLY A 11 -6.78 -6.63 6.03
N THR A 12 -5.79 -5.90 6.56
CA THR A 12 -4.77 -6.39 7.50
C THR A 12 -4.85 -5.70 8.87
N LEU A 13 -4.33 -4.46 8.98
CA LEU A 13 -4.35 -3.72 10.25
C LEU A 13 -5.69 -3.05 10.51
N LEU A 14 -6.31 -2.50 9.45
CA LEU A 14 -7.60 -1.83 9.52
C LEU A 14 -8.75 -2.85 9.56
N ASP A 15 -9.85 -2.48 10.22
CA ASP A 15 -11.07 -3.30 10.24
C ASP A 15 -11.74 -3.34 8.84
N PRO A 16 -12.77 -4.19 8.61
CA PRO A 16 -13.45 -4.28 7.32
C PRO A 16 -14.15 -2.99 6.84
N LYS A 17 -14.17 -1.95 7.67
CA LYS A 17 -14.68 -0.61 7.34
C LYS A 17 -13.55 0.41 7.21
N SER A 18 -12.32 -0.05 6.96
CA SER A 18 -11.10 0.77 6.88
C SER A 18 -10.92 1.70 8.08
N ARG A 19 -11.15 1.20 9.30
CA ARG A 19 -10.99 1.96 10.55
C ARG A 19 -9.88 1.37 11.40
N LEU A 20 -9.13 2.24 12.03
CA LEU A 20 -8.17 1.90 13.08
C LEU A 20 -8.85 2.00 14.46
N ASP A 21 -8.44 1.15 15.42
CA ASP A 21 -8.63 1.40 16.86
C ASP A 21 -7.41 2.20 17.36
N PRO A 22 -7.48 3.54 17.41
CA PRO A 22 -6.29 4.35 17.67
C PRO A 22 -5.78 4.16 19.10
N ASP A 23 -6.66 4.04 20.08
CA ASP A 23 -6.25 3.90 21.49
C ASP A 23 -5.53 2.57 21.73
N ARG A 24 -6.04 1.49 21.13
CA ARG A 24 -5.42 0.17 21.22
C ARG A 24 -4.10 0.15 20.46
N PHE A 25 -4.07 0.70 19.25
CA PHE A 25 -2.86 0.78 18.44
C PHE A 25 -1.73 1.51 19.18
N TRP A 26 -2.00 2.71 19.71
CA TRP A 26 -0.97 3.50 20.37
C TRP A 26 -0.46 2.87 21.67
N ARG A 27 -1.32 2.20 22.44
CA ARG A 27 -0.87 1.42 23.60
C ARG A 27 0.08 0.29 23.22
N VAL A 28 -0.18 -0.40 22.12
CA VAL A 28 0.70 -1.48 21.61
C VAL A 28 1.99 -0.88 21.05
N PHE A 29 1.87 0.18 20.25
CA PHE A 29 3.00 0.87 19.65
C PHE A 29 4.00 1.40 20.71
N ASP A 30 3.51 1.98 21.81
CA ASP A 30 4.38 2.48 22.88
C ASP A 30 5.22 1.35 23.52
N ARG A 31 4.67 0.15 23.62
CA ARG A 31 5.43 -1.03 24.09
C ARG A 31 6.48 -1.49 23.06
N ILE A 32 6.14 -1.45 21.77
CA ILE A 32 7.05 -1.75 20.68
C ILE A 32 8.22 -0.78 20.67
N LYS A 33 7.96 0.51 20.80
CA LYS A 33 9.00 1.56 20.90
C LYS A 33 9.86 1.39 22.16
N ALA A 34 9.25 1.07 23.31
CA ALA A 34 9.98 0.81 24.55
C ALA A 34 10.88 -0.43 24.47
N ALA A 35 10.57 -1.38 23.58
CA ALA A 35 11.42 -2.53 23.25
C ALA A 35 12.54 -2.20 22.24
N GLY A 36 12.63 -0.96 21.76
CA GLY A 36 13.61 -0.52 20.76
C GLY A 36 13.28 -1.01 19.34
N CYS A 37 12.02 -1.28 19.03
CA CYS A 37 11.59 -1.74 17.72
C CYS A 37 11.00 -0.62 16.88
N HIS A 38 11.19 -0.70 15.57
CA HIS A 38 10.60 0.19 14.56
C HIS A 38 9.26 -0.36 14.06
N PHE A 39 8.37 0.55 13.63
CA PHE A 39 7.07 0.19 13.07
C PHE A 39 6.89 0.79 11.68
N VAL A 40 6.58 -0.06 10.71
CA VAL A 40 6.45 0.27 9.29
C VAL A 40 5.04 -0.03 8.81
N LEU A 41 4.42 0.94 8.18
CA LEU A 41 3.19 0.78 7.41
C LEU A 41 3.55 0.60 5.94
N ALA A 42 3.10 -0.48 5.30
CA ALA A 42 3.43 -0.80 3.92
C ALA A 42 2.16 -1.03 3.12
N SER A 43 1.75 -0.08 2.30
CA SER A 43 0.50 -0.13 1.54
C SER A 43 0.68 0.32 0.08
N GLY A 44 -0.29 -0.06 -0.77
CA GLY A 44 -0.52 0.56 -2.07
C GLY A 44 -1.10 1.96 -1.99
N ASP A 45 -1.59 2.37 -0.81
CA ASP A 45 -2.26 3.64 -0.60
C ASP A 45 -1.36 4.85 -0.78
N GLN A 46 -2.03 5.98 -1.06
CA GLN A 46 -1.40 7.28 -1.03
C GLN A 46 -0.84 7.58 0.37
N TYR A 47 0.39 8.08 0.43
CA TYR A 47 1.03 8.44 1.71
C TYR A 47 0.12 9.29 2.61
N TYR A 48 -0.58 10.26 2.04
CA TYR A 48 -1.48 11.15 2.81
C TYR A 48 -2.66 10.39 3.42
N CYS A 49 -3.21 9.39 2.72
CA CYS A 49 -4.24 8.50 3.26
C CYS A 49 -3.69 7.72 4.46
N MET A 50 -2.57 7.03 4.27
CA MET A 50 -1.92 6.27 5.34
C MET A 50 -1.65 7.14 6.57
N ARG A 51 -1.12 8.35 6.36
CA ARG A 51 -0.76 9.29 7.41
C ARG A 51 -1.96 9.75 8.24
N ASN A 52 -3.14 9.93 7.60
CA ASN A 52 -4.35 10.43 8.24
C ASN A 52 -4.90 9.50 9.32
N TYR A 53 -4.71 8.18 9.21
CA TYR A 53 -5.15 7.22 10.23
C TYR A 53 -4.46 7.42 11.59
N PHE A 54 -3.26 8.00 11.60
CA PHE A 54 -2.39 8.04 12.80
C PHE A 54 -2.29 9.42 13.44
N GLY A 55 -2.97 10.41 12.90
CA GLY A 55 -3.05 11.76 13.47
C GLY A 55 -1.67 12.40 13.70
N PRO A 56 -1.50 13.24 14.73
CA PRO A 56 -0.23 13.95 14.98
C PRO A 56 0.96 13.02 15.21
N ARG A 57 0.75 11.85 15.82
CA ARG A 57 1.80 10.88 16.13
C ARG A 57 2.28 10.08 14.92
N GLY A 58 1.63 10.20 13.75
CA GLY A 58 2.03 9.46 12.56
C GLY A 58 3.48 9.70 12.11
N GLU A 59 4.14 10.78 12.53
CA GLU A 59 5.58 11.00 12.28
C GLU A 59 6.48 10.03 13.06
N GLU A 60 5.96 9.35 14.08
CA GLU A 60 6.69 8.31 14.83
C GLU A 60 6.79 6.99 14.07
N LEU A 61 6.09 6.86 12.94
CA LEU A 61 6.00 5.67 12.11
C LEU A 61 6.85 5.83 10.85
N SER A 62 7.24 4.70 10.26
CA SER A 62 7.82 4.63 8.92
C SER A 62 6.76 4.21 7.90
N TYR A 63 6.93 4.63 6.64
CA TYR A 63 5.97 4.40 5.58
C TYR A 63 6.65 3.85 4.33
N VAL A 64 6.06 2.80 3.79
CA VAL A 64 6.29 2.29 2.45
C VAL A 64 4.98 2.47 1.69
N ALA A 65 4.80 3.65 1.10
CA ALA A 65 3.59 4.05 0.39
C ALA A 65 3.68 3.75 -1.10
N GLU A 66 2.54 3.76 -1.78
CA GLU A 66 2.43 3.58 -3.23
C GLU A 66 3.16 2.31 -3.72
N ASN A 67 2.97 1.19 -3.00
CA ASN A 67 3.65 -0.08 -3.26
C ASN A 67 5.18 0.02 -3.28
N GLY A 68 5.78 0.91 -2.49
CA GLY A 68 7.24 1.08 -2.39
C GLY A 68 7.81 2.22 -3.25
N ALA A 69 6.98 2.96 -3.98
CA ALA A 69 7.44 4.12 -4.75
C ALA A 69 7.83 5.30 -3.86
N TRP A 70 7.28 5.39 -2.65
CA TRP A 70 7.65 6.43 -1.69
C TRP A 70 7.91 5.84 -0.31
N VAL A 71 9.17 5.94 0.14
CA VAL A 71 9.64 5.38 1.42
C VAL A 71 10.05 6.53 2.35
N ARG A 72 9.47 6.53 3.55
CA ARG A 72 9.74 7.53 4.58
C ARG A 72 10.10 6.86 5.90
N ALA A 73 11.21 7.30 6.50
CA ALA A 73 11.61 6.89 7.83
C ALA A 73 10.83 7.66 8.92
N GLU A 74 10.93 7.17 10.15
CA GLU A 74 10.48 7.88 11.35
C GLU A 74 11.00 9.33 11.34
N GLY A 75 10.19 10.28 11.84
CA GLY A 75 10.47 11.71 11.79
C GLY A 75 10.21 12.33 10.42
N GLY A 76 9.55 11.60 9.50
CA GLY A 76 9.08 12.12 8.21
C GLY A 76 10.14 12.31 7.14
N ARG A 77 11.37 11.80 7.33
CA ARG A 77 12.44 11.90 6.33
C ARG A 77 12.19 10.96 5.15
N THR A 78 12.15 11.49 3.95
CA THR A 78 12.09 10.68 2.72
C THR A 78 13.44 10.01 2.48
N LEU A 79 13.45 8.68 2.41
CA LEU A 79 14.61 7.87 2.02
C LEU A 79 14.66 7.63 0.53
N PHE A 80 13.50 7.43 -0.07
CA PHE A 80 13.36 7.07 -1.48
C PHE A 80 12.05 7.59 -2.04
N CYS A 81 12.10 8.04 -3.30
CA CYS A 81 10.91 8.37 -4.07
C CYS A 81 11.23 8.10 -5.54
N ALA A 82 10.46 7.24 -6.20
CA ALA A 82 10.64 6.89 -7.60
C ALA A 82 9.43 7.29 -8.42
N ALA A 83 9.59 8.26 -9.29
CA ALA A 83 8.57 8.65 -10.26
C ALA A 83 8.69 7.81 -11.54
N ILE A 84 7.54 7.48 -12.14
CA ILE A 84 7.46 6.89 -13.48
C ILE A 84 7.73 8.01 -14.49
N PRO A 85 8.68 7.86 -15.41
CA PRO A 85 8.97 8.88 -16.42
C PRO A 85 7.72 9.28 -17.24
N GLU A 86 7.56 10.56 -17.57
CA GLU A 86 6.43 11.05 -18.37
C GLU A 86 6.32 10.35 -19.72
N THR A 87 7.46 10.04 -20.34
CA THR A 87 7.55 9.31 -21.61
C THR A 87 7.00 7.88 -21.50
N LEU A 88 6.82 7.38 -20.29
CA LEU A 88 6.31 6.05 -20.03
C LEU A 88 4.85 6.07 -19.55
N TRP A 89 4.51 6.87 -18.52
CA TRP A 89 3.17 6.85 -17.95
C TRP A 89 2.13 7.55 -18.84
N LYS A 90 2.46 8.67 -19.52
CA LYS A 90 1.49 9.41 -20.36
C LYS A 90 0.95 8.56 -21.51
N PRO A 91 1.77 7.87 -22.34
CA PRO A 91 1.26 6.98 -23.38
C PRO A 91 0.39 5.84 -22.83
N VAL A 92 0.76 5.26 -21.69
CA VAL A 92 -0.05 4.19 -21.05
C VAL A 92 -1.38 4.76 -20.58
N ALA A 93 -1.40 5.90 -19.91
CA ALA A 93 -2.63 6.55 -19.44
C ALA A 93 -3.58 6.89 -20.60
N ARG A 94 -3.05 7.44 -21.71
CA ARG A 94 -3.84 7.72 -22.93
C ARG A 94 -4.41 6.44 -23.52
N ALA A 95 -3.59 5.40 -23.71
CA ALA A 95 -4.04 4.12 -24.27
C ALA A 95 -5.11 3.44 -23.42
N LEU A 96 -5.07 3.59 -22.09
CA LEU A 96 -6.08 3.09 -21.20
C LEU A 96 -7.38 3.89 -21.32
N ARG A 97 -7.33 5.22 -21.35
CA ARG A 97 -8.51 6.09 -21.54
C ARG A 97 -9.20 5.85 -22.89
N ASP A 98 -8.42 5.59 -23.95
CA ASP A 98 -8.93 5.32 -25.29
C ASP A 98 -9.46 3.88 -25.46
N HIS A 99 -9.27 3.01 -24.46
CA HIS A 99 -9.71 1.64 -24.56
C HIS A 99 -11.24 1.54 -24.54
N ARG A 100 -11.82 0.79 -25.48
CA ARG A 100 -13.28 0.66 -25.67
C ARG A 100 -14.05 0.18 -24.41
N ALA A 101 -13.39 -0.51 -23.47
CA ALA A 101 -13.98 -0.94 -22.21
C ALA A 101 -13.79 0.09 -21.07
N TYR A 102 -13.14 1.24 -21.33
CA TYR A 102 -12.87 2.27 -20.35
C TYR A 102 -14.14 2.90 -19.72
N PRO A 103 -15.31 3.01 -20.41
CA PRO A 103 -16.53 3.52 -19.76
C PRO A 103 -16.95 2.78 -18.47
N GLN A 104 -16.43 1.56 -18.27
CA GLN A 104 -16.64 0.76 -17.06
C GLN A 104 -15.46 0.79 -16.09
N ALA A 105 -14.43 1.59 -16.39
CA ALA A 105 -13.21 1.71 -15.61
C ALA A 105 -12.95 3.19 -15.27
N ALA A 106 -12.15 3.43 -14.25
CA ALA A 106 -11.64 4.77 -13.93
C ALA A 106 -10.11 4.71 -13.77
N LEU A 107 -9.40 5.64 -14.41
CA LEU A 107 -7.95 5.77 -14.29
C LEU A 107 -7.61 6.99 -13.43
N LEU A 108 -6.92 6.75 -12.34
CA LEU A 108 -6.33 7.76 -11.48
C LEU A 108 -4.83 7.85 -11.79
N VAL A 109 -4.32 9.07 -11.84
CA VAL A 109 -2.88 9.33 -11.95
C VAL A 109 -2.40 9.80 -10.58
N CYS A 110 -1.60 8.96 -9.91
CA CYS A 110 -1.22 9.19 -8.53
C CYS A 110 0.18 9.80 -8.46
N GLY A 111 0.23 11.07 -8.12
CA GLY A 111 1.46 11.83 -7.96
C GLY A 111 1.89 11.97 -6.50
N LYS A 112 3.07 12.50 -6.31
CA LYS A 112 3.64 12.78 -5.00
C LYS A 112 2.93 13.93 -4.29
N LYS A 113 2.45 14.94 -5.03
CA LYS A 113 1.69 16.07 -4.48
C LYS A 113 0.25 15.64 -4.20
N GLN A 114 -0.38 14.98 -5.17
CA GLN A 114 -1.79 14.60 -5.11
C GLN A 114 -2.16 13.52 -6.15
N ALA A 115 -3.37 13.01 -6.06
CA ALA A 115 -3.96 12.18 -7.10
C ALA A 115 -4.79 13.04 -8.07
N TYR A 116 -4.78 12.69 -9.34
CA TYR A 116 -5.51 13.34 -10.43
C TYR A 116 -6.62 12.42 -10.88
N LEU A 117 -7.86 12.84 -10.64
CA LEU A 117 -9.08 12.06 -10.85
C LEU A 117 -9.75 12.44 -12.17
N PRO A 118 -10.45 11.52 -12.85
CA PRO A 118 -11.30 11.86 -13.97
C PRO A 118 -12.55 12.63 -13.53
N ALA A 119 -13.10 13.50 -14.40
CA ALA A 119 -14.23 14.37 -14.06
C ALA A 119 -15.56 13.61 -13.85
N ASN A 120 -15.75 12.52 -14.60
CA ASN A 120 -17.05 11.83 -14.69
C ASN A 120 -17.11 10.58 -13.81
N LEU A 121 -16.74 10.70 -12.52
CA LEU A 121 -16.87 9.62 -11.56
C LEU A 121 -18.31 9.48 -11.06
N PRO A 122 -18.85 8.25 -10.93
CA PRO A 122 -20.08 8.02 -10.19
C PRO A 122 -19.97 8.58 -8.77
N PRO A 123 -21.04 9.21 -8.21
CA PRO A 123 -20.98 9.84 -6.89
C PRO A 123 -20.50 8.90 -5.77
N ASP A 124 -20.95 7.65 -5.78
CA ASP A 124 -20.54 6.65 -4.78
C ASP A 124 -19.04 6.34 -4.87
N LEU A 125 -18.52 6.20 -6.09
CA LEU A 125 -17.09 5.98 -6.32
C LEU A 125 -16.28 7.22 -5.92
N ALA A 126 -16.75 8.42 -6.25
CA ALA A 126 -16.10 9.67 -5.84
C ALA A 126 -16.00 9.79 -4.32
N ALA A 127 -17.05 9.39 -3.57
CA ALA A 127 -17.04 9.38 -2.11
C ALA A 127 -15.99 8.37 -1.55
N ILE A 128 -15.89 7.18 -2.13
CA ILE A 128 -14.88 6.18 -1.78
C ILE A 128 -13.47 6.73 -2.04
N LEU A 129 -13.25 7.31 -3.23
CA LEU A 129 -11.95 7.84 -3.62
C LEU A 129 -11.53 9.05 -2.76
N ALA A 130 -12.45 9.86 -2.27
CA ALA A 130 -12.13 10.95 -1.35
C ALA A 130 -11.53 10.44 -0.03
N HIS A 131 -11.85 9.22 0.38
CA HIS A 131 -11.24 8.59 1.55
C HIS A 131 -9.81 8.11 1.26
N PHE A 132 -9.62 7.36 0.17
CA PHE A 132 -8.31 6.79 -0.19
C PHE A 132 -7.33 7.80 -0.80
N TYR A 133 -7.85 8.88 -1.38
CA TYR A 133 -7.07 9.96 -1.99
C TYR A 133 -7.45 11.32 -1.40
N PRO A 134 -7.18 11.56 -0.09
CA PRO A 134 -7.55 12.80 0.58
C PRO A 134 -6.82 14.03 -0.01
N SER A 135 -5.67 13.81 -0.64
CA SER A 135 -5.01 14.82 -1.48
C SER A 135 -5.29 14.48 -2.94
N SER A 136 -6.34 15.09 -3.51
CA SER A 136 -6.73 14.84 -4.91
C SER A 136 -7.37 16.06 -5.57
N THR A 137 -7.30 16.10 -6.89
CA THR A 137 -7.99 17.08 -7.74
C THR A 137 -8.53 16.41 -8.99
N VAL A 138 -9.52 17.04 -9.62
CA VAL A 138 -10.01 16.59 -10.93
C VAL A 138 -9.12 17.21 -12.01
N GLU A 139 -8.51 16.36 -12.85
CA GLU A 139 -7.69 16.79 -13.99
C GLU A 139 -7.77 15.74 -15.12
N GLU A 140 -8.32 16.17 -16.24
CA GLU A 140 -8.45 15.31 -17.41
C GLU A 140 -7.32 15.50 -18.42
N ASN A 141 -6.69 16.69 -18.40
CA ASN A 141 -5.57 16.96 -19.28
C ASN A 141 -4.27 16.39 -18.71
N LEU A 142 -3.87 15.22 -19.18
CA LEU A 142 -2.62 14.57 -18.74
C LEU A 142 -1.36 15.44 -18.98
N ASP A 143 -1.42 16.39 -19.92
CA ASP A 143 -0.29 17.27 -20.20
C ASP A 143 -0.22 18.46 -19.22
N ALA A 144 -1.30 18.77 -18.52
CA ALA A 144 -1.34 19.78 -17.47
C ALA A 144 -0.80 19.28 -16.13
N ILE A 145 -0.59 17.97 -15.98
CA ILE A 145 -0.06 17.40 -14.74
C ILE A 145 1.42 17.70 -14.59
N ASP A 146 1.74 18.55 -13.59
CA ASP A 146 3.11 18.88 -13.16
C ASP A 146 3.37 18.26 -11.79
N ASP A 147 3.65 16.95 -11.78
CA ASP A 147 3.94 16.19 -10.56
C ASP A 147 4.86 14.98 -10.84
N GLU A 148 5.53 14.48 -9.82
CA GLU A 148 6.24 13.20 -9.85
C GLU A 148 5.21 12.07 -9.73
N ILE A 149 4.88 11.39 -10.85
CA ILE A 149 3.87 10.33 -10.86
C ILE A 149 4.45 9.04 -10.33
N LEU A 150 3.86 8.53 -9.26
CA LEU A 150 4.35 7.37 -8.53
C LEU A 150 3.68 6.07 -8.99
N LYS A 151 2.40 6.14 -9.37
CA LYS A 151 1.65 5.02 -9.97
C LYS A 151 0.48 5.52 -10.82
N LEU A 152 -0.07 4.65 -11.64
CA LEU A 152 -1.41 4.78 -12.20
C LEU A 152 -2.30 3.76 -11.48
N CYS A 153 -3.48 4.17 -11.03
CA CYS A 153 -4.46 3.26 -10.44
C CYS A 153 -5.64 3.09 -11.40
N LEU A 154 -5.85 1.88 -11.88
CA LEU A 154 -6.99 1.52 -12.72
C LEU A 154 -8.04 0.81 -11.87
N LEU A 155 -9.21 1.41 -11.75
CA LEU A 155 -10.36 0.82 -11.10
C LEU A 155 -11.24 0.17 -12.17
N VAL A 156 -11.57 -1.09 -11.98
CA VAL A 156 -12.40 -1.88 -12.88
C VAL A 156 -13.48 -2.61 -12.08
N PRO A 157 -14.59 -3.06 -12.71
CA PRO A 157 -15.52 -3.96 -12.03
C PRO A 157 -14.77 -5.18 -11.47
N GLU A 158 -15.06 -5.56 -10.24
CA GLU A 158 -14.33 -6.63 -9.54
C GLU A 158 -14.30 -7.93 -10.33
N ALA A 159 -15.42 -8.30 -10.96
CA ALA A 159 -15.51 -9.49 -11.82
C ALA A 159 -14.61 -9.46 -13.07
N GLU A 160 -14.11 -8.29 -13.45
CA GLU A 160 -13.24 -8.11 -14.62
C GLU A 160 -11.74 -7.95 -14.22
N THR A 161 -11.43 -7.93 -12.93
CA THR A 161 -10.08 -7.60 -12.42
C THR A 161 -9.02 -8.53 -13.01
N ASP A 162 -9.22 -9.85 -12.96
CA ASP A 162 -8.23 -10.82 -13.46
C ASP A 162 -8.00 -10.67 -14.97
N ARG A 163 -9.05 -10.41 -15.72
CA ARG A 163 -8.98 -10.19 -17.17
C ARG A 163 -8.18 -8.94 -17.52
N TRP A 164 -8.43 -7.84 -16.79
CA TRP A 164 -7.67 -6.61 -16.96
C TRP A 164 -6.22 -6.79 -16.55
N PHE A 165 -5.98 -7.40 -15.40
CA PHE A 165 -4.64 -7.66 -14.86
C PHE A 165 -3.79 -8.47 -15.85
N ASP A 166 -4.32 -9.58 -16.37
CA ASP A 166 -3.66 -10.40 -17.37
C ASP A 166 -3.42 -9.66 -18.69
N GLY A 167 -4.37 -8.83 -19.10
CA GLY A 167 -4.24 -7.99 -20.29
C GLY A 167 -3.11 -6.96 -20.14
N LEU A 168 -3.05 -6.29 -19.00
CA LEU A 168 -2.04 -5.31 -18.66
C LEU A 168 -0.65 -5.95 -18.56
N ARG A 169 -0.54 -7.09 -17.88
CA ARG A 169 0.73 -7.82 -17.74
C ARG A 169 1.38 -8.16 -19.09
N ARG A 170 0.57 -8.40 -20.10
CA ARG A 170 1.07 -8.73 -21.47
C ARG A 170 1.38 -7.50 -22.34
N ARG A 171 0.80 -6.33 -22.03
CA ARG A 171 0.81 -5.16 -22.93
C ARG A 171 1.53 -3.93 -22.37
N LEU A 172 1.76 -3.90 -21.06
CA LEU A 172 2.52 -2.79 -20.48
C LEU A 172 3.93 -2.75 -21.07
N PRO A 173 4.45 -1.54 -21.32
CA PRO A 173 5.83 -1.38 -21.77
C PRO A 173 6.81 -1.83 -20.69
N ALA A 174 8.03 -2.17 -21.12
CA ALA A 174 9.13 -2.40 -20.19
C ALA A 174 9.29 -1.19 -19.25
N GLY A 175 9.46 -1.43 -17.95
CA GLY A 175 9.55 -0.39 -16.92
C GLY A 175 8.27 -0.16 -16.14
N MET A 176 7.15 -0.78 -16.50
CA MET A 176 5.92 -0.79 -15.70
C MET A 176 5.41 -2.21 -15.46
N THR A 177 4.83 -2.42 -14.28
CA THR A 177 4.28 -3.73 -13.84
C THR A 177 2.93 -3.52 -13.17
N PRO A 178 1.90 -4.34 -13.46
CA PRO A 178 0.65 -4.31 -12.74
C PRO A 178 0.80 -5.03 -11.39
N THR A 179 0.18 -4.49 -10.34
CA THR A 179 0.04 -5.14 -9.04
C THR A 179 -1.41 -5.03 -8.56
N GLY A 180 -1.91 -6.06 -7.87
CA GLY A 180 -3.29 -6.10 -7.42
C GLY A 180 -3.45 -5.44 -6.05
N GLY A 181 -4.29 -4.41 -5.96
CA GLY A 181 -4.68 -3.76 -4.70
C GLY A 181 -5.94 -4.33 -4.05
N GLY A 182 -6.58 -5.36 -4.66
CA GLY A 182 -7.90 -5.86 -4.23
C GLY A 182 -9.07 -5.01 -4.74
N ASN A 183 -10.30 -5.50 -4.55
CA ASN A 183 -11.56 -4.75 -4.81
C ASN A 183 -11.65 -4.04 -6.17
N GLY A 184 -11.17 -4.68 -7.24
CA GLY A 184 -11.19 -4.08 -8.58
C GLY A 184 -10.07 -3.05 -8.84
N CYS A 185 -9.15 -2.84 -7.91
CA CYS A 185 -8.02 -1.93 -8.05
C CYS A 185 -6.81 -2.65 -8.65
N ILE A 186 -6.26 -2.08 -9.72
CA ILE A 186 -5.00 -2.53 -10.35
C ILE A 186 -4.06 -1.34 -10.40
N ASP A 187 -3.00 -1.39 -9.61
CA ASP A 187 -1.95 -0.39 -9.64
C ASP A 187 -0.91 -0.72 -10.72
N LEU A 188 -0.53 0.27 -11.51
CA LEU A 188 0.56 0.19 -12.48
C LEU A 188 1.73 0.97 -11.91
N ILE A 189 2.76 0.26 -11.49
CA ILE A 189 3.93 0.79 -10.78
C ILE A 189 5.19 0.64 -11.62
N ALA A 190 6.24 1.34 -11.26
CA ALA A 190 7.54 1.12 -11.88
C ALA A 190 8.04 -0.31 -11.58
N THR A 191 8.59 -0.97 -12.59
CA THR A 191 9.09 -2.35 -12.45
C THR A 191 10.17 -2.44 -11.37
N GLY A 192 10.07 -3.45 -10.51
CA GLY A 192 10.98 -3.68 -9.38
C GLY A 192 10.59 -2.98 -8.10
N LEU A 193 9.54 -2.13 -8.11
CA LEU A 193 8.95 -1.61 -6.89
C LEU A 193 7.94 -2.61 -6.32
N HIS A 194 7.97 -2.81 -5.04
CA HIS A 194 7.05 -3.58 -4.22
C HIS A 194 7.31 -3.30 -2.74
N LYS A 195 6.40 -3.68 -1.86
CA LYS A 195 6.52 -3.39 -0.42
C LYS A 195 7.85 -3.86 0.18
N ALA A 196 8.33 -5.05 -0.18
CA ALA A 196 9.62 -5.57 0.32
C ALA A 196 10.82 -4.73 -0.11
N ALA A 197 10.82 -4.15 -1.32
CA ALA A 197 11.89 -3.25 -1.76
C ALA A 197 11.97 -1.99 -0.88
N GLY A 198 10.81 -1.42 -0.53
CA GLY A 198 10.74 -0.27 0.38
C GLY A 198 11.15 -0.63 1.81
N ILE A 199 10.75 -1.80 2.31
CA ILE A 199 11.16 -2.30 3.64
C ILE A 199 12.67 -2.48 3.69
N ARG A 200 13.30 -3.01 2.64
CA ARG A 200 14.76 -3.18 2.57
C ARG A 200 15.50 -1.87 2.83
N LEU A 201 15.04 -0.75 2.23
CA LEU A 201 15.63 0.57 2.45
C LEU A 201 15.54 1.01 3.92
N LEU A 202 14.42 0.70 4.59
CA LEU A 202 14.26 0.98 6.02
C LEU A 202 15.13 0.06 6.89
N LEU A 203 15.32 -1.19 6.49
CA LEU A 203 16.24 -2.11 7.19
C LEU A 203 17.68 -1.60 7.13
N ASP A 204 18.13 -1.16 5.94
CA ASP A 204 19.46 -0.58 5.75
C ASP A 204 19.62 0.70 6.60
N GLU A 205 18.58 1.57 6.64
CA GLU A 205 18.56 2.79 7.44
C GLU A 205 18.69 2.53 8.94
N TYR A 206 18.00 1.48 9.45
CA TYR A 206 17.96 1.17 10.88
C TYR A 206 19.00 0.14 11.33
N GLY A 207 19.79 -0.39 10.41
CA GLY A 207 20.76 -1.46 10.70
C GLY A 207 20.09 -2.75 11.18
N VAL A 208 18.91 -3.06 10.65
CA VAL A 208 18.11 -4.24 11.00
C VAL A 208 18.21 -5.28 9.90
N ARG A 209 18.31 -6.56 10.29
CA ARG A 209 18.34 -7.67 9.33
C ARG A 209 16.95 -8.22 9.08
N PRO A 210 16.67 -8.81 7.90
CA PRO A 210 15.37 -9.40 7.59
C PRO A 210 14.90 -10.43 8.64
N GLU A 211 15.81 -11.22 9.21
CA GLU A 211 15.49 -12.23 10.24
C GLU A 211 15.04 -11.61 11.59
N GLU A 212 15.26 -10.32 11.77
CA GLU A 212 14.84 -9.57 12.95
C GLU A 212 13.49 -8.84 12.73
N CYS A 213 12.79 -9.18 11.62
CA CYS A 213 11.54 -8.51 11.20
C CYS A 213 10.34 -9.44 11.28
N ILE A 214 9.19 -8.84 11.60
CA ILE A 214 7.86 -9.45 11.46
C ILE A 214 7.09 -8.68 10.40
N ALA A 215 6.32 -9.37 9.55
CA ALA A 215 5.38 -8.73 8.63
C ALA A 215 3.98 -9.35 8.68
N PHE A 216 2.96 -8.51 8.41
CA PHE A 216 1.55 -8.90 8.33
C PHE A 216 0.97 -8.47 6.99
N GLY A 217 0.14 -9.33 6.37
CA GLY A 217 -0.50 -9.06 5.10
C GLY A 217 -1.69 -9.95 4.80
N ASP A 218 -2.43 -9.62 3.74
CA ASP A 218 -3.62 -10.36 3.31
C ASP A 218 -3.75 -10.55 1.80
N SER A 219 -3.08 -9.75 0.98
CA SER A 219 -3.29 -9.71 -0.46
C SER A 219 -2.02 -9.96 -1.29
N GLY A 220 -2.17 -10.04 -2.63
CA GLY A 220 -1.08 -10.45 -3.52
C GLY A 220 0.15 -9.53 -3.49
N ASN A 221 -0.01 -8.23 -3.22
CA ASN A 221 1.10 -7.26 -3.10
C ASN A 221 1.89 -7.38 -1.79
N ASP A 222 1.49 -8.30 -0.88
CA ASP A 222 2.20 -8.61 0.36
C ASP A 222 3.15 -9.80 0.23
N LEU A 223 3.02 -10.61 -0.82
CA LEU A 223 3.75 -11.88 -0.96
C LEU A 223 5.26 -11.69 -0.86
N GLU A 224 5.81 -10.69 -1.54
CA GLU A 224 7.23 -10.40 -1.50
C GLU A 224 7.66 -9.95 -0.09
N MET A 225 6.84 -9.14 0.60
CA MET A 225 7.10 -8.69 1.96
C MET A 225 7.12 -9.88 2.94
N LEU A 226 6.11 -10.74 2.86
CA LEU A 226 5.97 -11.90 3.73
C LEU A 226 7.07 -12.94 3.50
N ALA A 227 7.55 -13.09 2.26
CA ALA A 227 8.66 -13.98 1.93
C ALA A 227 10.02 -13.40 2.35
N PHE A 228 10.15 -12.08 2.44
CA PHE A 228 11.40 -11.39 2.71
C PHE A 228 11.80 -11.37 4.19
N VAL A 229 10.83 -11.34 5.11
CA VAL A 229 11.07 -11.17 6.56
C VAL A 229 11.31 -12.49 7.30
N GLY A 230 11.88 -12.40 8.51
CA GLY A 230 12.12 -13.55 9.39
C GLY A 230 10.85 -14.25 9.82
N GLU A 231 9.83 -13.49 10.24
CA GLU A 231 8.54 -14.01 10.68
C GLU A 231 7.42 -13.31 9.91
N SER A 232 6.51 -14.09 9.31
CA SER A 232 5.40 -13.56 8.51
C SER A 232 4.06 -14.13 8.95
N TYR A 233 3.04 -13.27 8.97
CA TYR A 233 1.69 -13.57 9.39
C TYR A 233 0.70 -13.21 8.29
N ALA A 234 -0.12 -14.17 7.86
CA ALA A 234 -1.33 -13.89 7.10
C ALA A 234 -2.51 -13.77 8.07
N VAL A 235 -3.31 -12.72 7.94
CA VAL A 235 -4.59 -12.61 8.67
C VAL A 235 -5.58 -13.67 8.16
N ALA A 236 -6.54 -14.08 8.99
CA ALA A 236 -7.45 -15.18 8.66
C ALA A 236 -8.34 -14.90 7.43
N ASN A 237 -8.60 -13.64 7.12
CA ASN A 237 -9.32 -13.18 5.92
C ASN A 237 -8.43 -13.04 4.68
N ALA A 238 -7.14 -13.37 4.75
CA ALA A 238 -6.21 -13.24 3.63
C ALA A 238 -6.56 -14.20 2.48
N ARG A 239 -6.09 -13.86 1.27
CA ARG A 239 -6.24 -14.69 0.08
C ARG A 239 -5.54 -16.05 0.26
N PRO A 240 -6.04 -17.12 -0.42
CA PRO A 240 -5.46 -18.47 -0.28
C PRO A 240 -3.95 -18.54 -0.53
N GLU A 241 -3.45 -17.82 -1.54
CA GLU A 241 -2.02 -17.77 -1.88
C GLU A 241 -1.19 -17.11 -0.76
N VAL A 242 -1.72 -16.07 -0.11
CA VAL A 242 -1.07 -15.38 1.01
C VAL A 242 -1.09 -16.28 2.25
N LEU A 243 -2.25 -16.92 2.50
CA LEU A 243 -2.36 -17.94 3.51
C LEU A 243 -1.33 -19.08 3.29
N ALA A 244 -1.05 -19.51 2.09
CA ALA A 244 -0.06 -20.55 1.80
C ALA A 244 1.39 -20.08 1.99
N ALA A 245 1.66 -18.80 1.73
CA ALA A 245 3.03 -18.23 1.74
C ALA A 245 3.51 -17.84 3.14
N ALA A 246 2.63 -17.38 4.03
CA ALA A 246 3.01 -16.90 5.36
C ALA A 246 3.34 -18.05 6.32
N LYS A 247 4.32 -17.83 7.20
CA LYS A 247 4.76 -18.80 8.22
C LYS A 247 3.72 -19.02 9.32
N HIS A 248 2.94 -17.99 9.65
CA HIS A 248 1.98 -17.99 10.74
C HIS A 248 0.62 -17.44 10.32
N ARG A 249 -0.37 -17.64 11.18
CA ARG A 249 -1.71 -17.10 11.07
C ARG A 249 -1.99 -16.10 12.18
N ALA A 250 -2.57 -14.96 11.83
CA ALA A 250 -3.20 -14.05 12.76
C ALA A 250 -4.73 -14.19 12.70
N PRO A 251 -5.48 -13.83 13.74
CA PRO A 251 -6.93 -13.65 13.64
C PRO A 251 -7.31 -12.68 12.51
N ALA A 252 -8.58 -12.69 12.11
CA ALA A 252 -9.07 -11.81 11.03
C ALA A 252 -8.90 -10.33 11.40
N ASN A 253 -8.84 -9.47 10.38
CA ASN A 253 -8.79 -8.04 10.59
C ASN A 253 -10.03 -7.51 11.32
N SER A 254 -11.20 -8.13 11.14
CA SER A 254 -12.45 -7.84 11.89
C SER A 254 -12.32 -8.09 13.41
N GLU A 255 -11.32 -8.86 13.82
CA GLU A 255 -10.99 -9.16 15.21
C GLU A 255 -9.76 -8.39 15.68
N HIS A 256 -9.24 -7.44 14.88
CA HIS A 256 -7.96 -6.74 15.10
C HIS A 256 -6.77 -7.70 15.26
N GLY A 257 -6.68 -8.69 14.38
CA GLY A 257 -5.74 -9.81 14.48
C GLY A 257 -4.29 -9.41 14.61
N VAL A 258 -3.86 -8.38 13.87
CA VAL A 258 -2.49 -7.81 13.98
C VAL A 258 -2.22 -7.34 15.41
N LEU A 259 -3.12 -6.53 15.98
CA LEU A 259 -2.95 -6.02 17.35
C LEU A 259 -2.94 -7.14 18.38
N GLN A 260 -3.78 -8.18 18.23
CA GLN A 260 -3.77 -9.34 19.11
C GLN A 260 -2.42 -10.08 19.10
N VAL A 261 -1.81 -10.25 17.92
CA VAL A 261 -0.47 -10.86 17.81
C VAL A 261 0.58 -9.98 18.47
N LEU A 262 0.56 -8.68 18.20
CA LEU A 262 1.53 -7.73 18.76
C LEU A 262 1.40 -7.61 20.28
N GLU A 263 0.20 -7.63 20.84
CA GLU A 263 -0.04 -7.65 22.31
C GLU A 263 0.58 -8.87 22.99
N ARG A 264 0.57 -10.03 22.33
CA ARG A 264 1.23 -11.25 22.86
C ARG A 264 2.75 -11.18 22.77
N LEU A 265 3.27 -10.58 21.69
CA LEU A 265 4.72 -10.45 21.50
C LEU A 265 5.33 -9.32 22.35
N PHE A 266 4.54 -8.29 22.65
CA PHE A 266 4.91 -7.12 23.45
C PHE A 266 3.92 -6.94 24.62
N PRO A 267 3.95 -7.84 25.64
CA PRO A 267 3.00 -7.78 26.75
C PRO A 267 3.15 -6.51 27.59
N ALA A 268 2.06 -6.11 28.27
CA ALA A 268 2.16 -5.08 29.29
C ALA A 268 3.07 -5.60 30.42
N ARG A 269 3.99 -4.75 30.86
CA ARG A 269 4.83 -5.02 32.02
C ARG A 269 4.09 -4.73 33.31
#